data_f1d88e4af55d060f44d9b643ff920de0
#
_entry.id   f1d88e4af55d060f44d9b643ff920de0
#
_cell.length_a   1.000
_cell.length_b   1.000
_cell.length_c   1.000
_cell.angle_alpha   90.00
_cell.angle_beta   90.00
_cell.angle_gamma   90.00
#
_symmetry.space_group_name_H-M   'P 1'
#
loop_
_entity.id
_entity.type
_entity.pdbx_description
1 polymer ?
#
loop_
_entity_poly.entity_id
_entity_poly.type
_entity_poly.pdbx_seq_one_letter_code
_entity_poly.pdbx_strand_id
1 'polypeptide(L)'
;EARATAAEARADEAQSKANEARETAVVAKAQSEKVDKQTAGAQGFEFHGYARSGLLVNGNGNGGRGGPYITPAGSVGGAVGRLGNEDDTYMEANLLKTQTFDDGSWARYKLMLADGVETSNDWTASDSSLNTRQVFAEIGDLASFSGPFQHSVLWAGKRFDRDNFDIHWLDSDVVFLAGTGGGVYDVQLADSWKANFS
;
A
#
# COMPACT_ATOMS: atom_id res chain seq x y z
N GLU A 1 60.90 -40.87 -10.21
CA GLU A 1 59.97 -40.53 -11.30
C GLU A 1 58.50 -40.69 -10.88
N ALA A 2 58.05 -41.88 -10.39
CA ALA A 2 56.65 -42.11 -10.03
C ALA A 2 56.07 -41.13 -9.00
N ARG A 3 56.88 -40.65 -8.04
CA ARG A 3 56.44 -39.64 -7.03
C ARG A 3 56.27 -38.22 -7.64
N ALA A 4 57.05 -37.86 -8.61
CA ALA A 4 56.95 -36.56 -9.29
C ALA A 4 55.67 -36.55 -10.14
N THR A 5 55.37 -37.57 -10.89
CA THR A 5 54.15 -37.70 -11.71
C THR A 5 52.86 -37.66 -10.86
N ALA A 6 52.89 -38.30 -9.67
CA ALA A 6 51.76 -38.27 -8.77
C ALA A 6 51.56 -36.86 -8.11
N ALA A 7 52.64 -36.09 -7.93
CA ALA A 7 52.56 -34.71 -7.42
C ALA A 7 52.02 -33.77 -8.48
N GLU A 8 52.41 -33.91 -9.72
CA GLU A 8 51.92 -33.13 -10.88
C GLU A 8 50.40 -33.39 -11.07
N ALA A 9 49.97 -34.66 -11.09
CA ALA A 9 48.55 -34.98 -11.22
C ALA A 9 47.67 -34.36 -10.12
N ARG A 10 48.18 -34.32 -8.87
CA ARG A 10 47.47 -33.67 -7.75
C ARG A 10 47.45 -32.15 -7.89
N ALA A 11 48.49 -31.54 -8.44
CA ALA A 11 48.53 -30.13 -8.69
C ALA A 11 47.53 -29.72 -9.79
N ASP A 12 47.46 -30.49 -10.84
CA ASP A 12 46.50 -30.31 -11.93
C ASP A 12 45.03 -30.45 -11.47
N GLU A 13 44.78 -31.49 -10.64
CA GLU A 13 43.45 -31.67 -10.03
C GLU A 13 43.08 -30.50 -9.09
N ALA A 14 44.02 -30.05 -8.28
CA ALA A 14 43.79 -28.89 -7.39
C ALA A 14 43.55 -27.60 -8.20
N GLN A 15 44.27 -27.41 -9.29
CA GLN A 15 44.09 -26.26 -10.19
C GLN A 15 42.73 -26.30 -10.88
N SER A 16 42.29 -27.47 -11.36
CA SER A 16 40.98 -27.66 -11.96
C SER A 16 39.87 -27.31 -10.96
N LYS A 17 39.93 -27.85 -9.75
CA LYS A 17 38.95 -27.55 -8.69
C LYS A 17 38.94 -26.08 -8.30
N ALA A 18 40.11 -25.42 -8.28
CA ALA A 18 40.21 -23.98 -8.02
C ALA A 18 39.55 -23.14 -9.12
N ASN A 19 39.68 -23.57 -10.37
CA ASN A 19 39.03 -22.89 -11.51
C ASN A 19 37.52 -23.07 -11.46
N GLU A 20 37.01 -24.27 -11.22
CA GLU A 20 35.58 -24.55 -11.06
C GLU A 20 34.97 -23.74 -9.91
N ALA A 21 35.68 -23.66 -8.76
CA ALA A 21 35.24 -22.86 -7.62
C ALA A 21 35.16 -21.36 -7.96
N ARG A 22 36.14 -20.85 -8.76
CA ARG A 22 36.12 -19.44 -9.23
C ARG A 22 34.95 -19.18 -10.15
N GLU A 23 34.70 -20.04 -11.13
CA GLU A 23 33.57 -19.90 -12.04
C GLU A 23 32.23 -19.93 -11.28
N THR A 24 32.08 -20.86 -10.35
CA THR A 24 30.89 -20.94 -9.47
C THR A 24 30.72 -19.66 -8.66
N ALA A 25 31.80 -19.12 -8.11
CA ALA A 25 31.74 -17.87 -7.33
C ALA A 25 31.36 -16.65 -8.21
N VAL A 26 31.82 -16.59 -9.44
CA VAL A 26 31.45 -15.52 -10.40
C VAL A 26 29.97 -15.60 -10.73
N VAL A 27 29.46 -16.79 -11.03
CA VAL A 27 28.05 -17.01 -11.33
C VAL A 27 27.15 -16.66 -10.13
N ALA A 28 27.55 -17.12 -8.92
CA ALA A 28 26.82 -16.83 -7.69
C ALA A 28 26.77 -15.32 -7.39
N LYS A 29 27.90 -14.61 -7.61
CA LYS A 29 27.95 -13.15 -7.44
C LYS A 29 27.02 -12.43 -8.44
N ALA A 30 27.07 -12.80 -9.71
CA ALA A 30 26.21 -12.20 -10.73
C ALA A 30 24.71 -12.46 -10.45
N GLN A 31 24.38 -13.62 -9.90
CA GLN A 31 23.02 -13.97 -9.53
C GLN A 31 22.55 -13.19 -8.30
N SER A 32 23.43 -13.00 -7.30
CA SER A 32 23.15 -12.15 -6.14
C SER A 32 22.90 -10.70 -6.56
N GLU A 33 23.77 -10.11 -7.40
CA GLU A 33 23.58 -8.75 -7.90
C GLU A 33 22.27 -8.59 -8.70
N LYS A 34 21.85 -9.62 -9.43
CA LYS A 34 20.58 -9.61 -10.14
C LYS A 34 19.37 -9.66 -9.19
N VAL A 35 19.45 -10.47 -8.14
CA VAL A 35 18.42 -10.56 -7.09
C VAL A 35 18.34 -9.23 -6.34
N ASP A 36 19.47 -8.65 -5.95
CA ASP A 36 19.53 -7.36 -5.25
C ASP A 36 18.87 -6.25 -6.08
N LYS A 37 19.11 -6.19 -7.39
CA LYS A 37 18.46 -5.21 -8.28
C LYS A 37 16.96 -5.44 -8.41
N GLN A 38 16.52 -6.68 -8.47
CA GLN A 38 15.09 -7.00 -8.52
C GLN A 38 14.38 -6.66 -7.19
N THR A 39 15.04 -6.94 -6.07
CA THR A 39 14.51 -6.65 -4.73
C THR A 39 14.49 -5.15 -4.44
N ALA A 40 15.51 -4.41 -4.89
CA ALA A 40 15.55 -2.95 -4.75
C ALA A 40 14.35 -2.26 -5.41
N GLY A 41 13.90 -2.78 -6.56
CA GLY A 41 12.69 -2.28 -7.22
C GLY A 41 11.40 -2.50 -6.42
N ALA A 42 11.35 -3.55 -5.59
CA ALA A 42 10.21 -3.89 -4.74
C ALA A 42 10.27 -3.25 -3.34
N GLN A 43 11.42 -2.76 -2.91
CA GLN A 43 11.56 -2.08 -1.61
C GLN A 43 10.63 -0.88 -1.50
N GLY A 44 9.94 -0.78 -0.36
CA GLY A 44 8.97 0.28 -0.10
C GLY A 44 7.68 0.17 -0.92
N PHE A 45 7.43 -0.96 -1.61
CA PHE A 45 6.14 -1.25 -2.20
C PHE A 45 5.26 -2.01 -1.21
N GLU A 46 4.04 -1.53 -1.04
CA GLU A 46 3.05 -2.12 -0.16
C GLU A 46 1.75 -2.32 -0.93
N PHE A 47 1.08 -3.42 -0.64
CA PHE A 47 -0.27 -3.70 -1.12
C PHE A 47 -1.18 -3.94 0.07
N HIS A 48 -2.29 -3.22 0.12
CA HIS A 48 -3.36 -3.43 1.09
C HIS A 48 -4.69 -3.58 0.36
N GLY A 49 -5.53 -4.46 0.82
CA GLY A 49 -6.82 -4.72 0.20
C GLY A 49 -7.94 -4.82 1.22
N TYR A 50 -9.11 -4.45 0.79
CA TYR A 50 -10.37 -4.74 1.45
C TYR A 50 -11.31 -5.37 0.43
N ALA A 51 -12.00 -6.42 0.81
CA ALA A 51 -13.02 -7.03 -0.05
C ALA A 51 -14.16 -7.58 0.80
N ARG A 52 -15.35 -7.47 0.28
CA ARG A 52 -16.53 -8.13 0.82
C ARG A 52 -17.38 -8.70 -0.31
N SER A 53 -18.10 -9.77 -0.02
CA SER A 53 -19.16 -10.28 -0.87
C SER A 53 -20.22 -10.86 0.06
N GLY A 54 -21.44 -10.39 -0.04
CA GLY A 54 -22.50 -10.71 0.89
C GLY A 54 -23.82 -11.00 0.21
N LEU A 55 -24.61 -11.88 0.82
CA LEU A 55 -25.99 -12.13 0.52
C LEU A 55 -26.81 -11.96 1.80
N LEU A 56 -27.77 -11.06 1.78
CA LEU A 56 -28.69 -10.86 2.89
C LEU A 56 -29.98 -11.64 2.61
N VAL A 57 -30.35 -12.54 3.54
CA VAL A 57 -31.56 -13.34 3.43
C VAL A 57 -32.38 -13.16 4.71
N ASN A 58 -33.60 -12.71 4.59
CA ASN A 58 -34.51 -12.63 5.71
C ASN A 58 -35.24 -13.98 5.96
N GLY A 59 -36.01 -14.08 7.04
CA GLY A 59 -36.70 -15.30 7.43
C GLY A 59 -37.72 -15.84 6.39
N ASN A 60 -38.07 -15.07 5.39
CA ASN A 60 -38.97 -15.45 4.29
C ASN A 60 -38.21 -15.82 3.00
N GLY A 61 -36.86 -15.86 3.06
CA GLY A 61 -36.01 -16.18 1.90
C GLY A 61 -35.83 -15.03 0.92
N ASN A 62 -36.29 -13.82 1.23
CA ASN A 62 -36.10 -12.66 0.40
C ASN A 62 -34.86 -11.87 0.88
N GLY A 63 -34.14 -11.20 -0.04
CA GLY A 63 -33.09 -10.28 0.29
C GLY A 63 -33.61 -9.10 1.10
N GLY A 64 -32.77 -8.60 2.01
CA GLY A 64 -33.14 -7.42 2.79
C GLY A 64 -32.16 -7.11 3.91
N ARG A 65 -31.98 -5.83 4.20
CA ARG A 65 -31.18 -5.34 5.31
C ARG A 65 -31.82 -5.67 6.65
N GLY A 66 -31.06 -6.23 7.55
CA GLY A 66 -31.50 -6.66 8.88
C GLY A 66 -31.08 -5.68 9.98
N GLY A 67 -31.66 -4.52 10.02
CA GLY A 67 -31.37 -3.56 11.10
C GLY A 67 -31.31 -2.10 10.63
N PRO A 68 -30.98 -1.18 11.52
CA PRO A 68 -30.89 0.21 11.15
C PRO A 68 -29.73 0.45 10.19
N TYR A 69 -29.99 1.20 9.15
CA TYR A 69 -29.02 1.70 8.18
C TYR A 69 -29.23 3.22 8.09
N ILE A 70 -28.39 3.96 8.76
CA ILE A 70 -28.56 5.40 8.95
C ILE A 70 -27.37 6.12 8.32
N THR A 71 -27.63 7.15 7.53
CA THR A 71 -26.63 8.05 6.96
C THR A 71 -26.72 9.42 7.64
N PRO A 72 -26.07 9.65 8.80
CA PRO A 72 -26.26 10.87 9.59
C PRO A 72 -25.87 12.14 8.87
N ALA A 73 -24.87 12.06 7.97
CA ALA A 73 -24.39 13.17 7.17
C ALA A 73 -24.97 13.19 5.73
N GLY A 74 -26.10 12.52 5.53
CA GLY A 74 -26.73 12.40 4.22
C GLY A 74 -25.87 11.58 3.23
N SER A 75 -25.82 12.00 1.97
CA SER A 75 -25.09 11.30 0.92
C SER A 75 -23.56 11.50 0.97
N VAL A 76 -23.08 12.37 1.85
CA VAL A 76 -21.66 12.74 1.92
C VAL A 76 -20.88 11.86 2.91
N GLY A 77 -21.54 11.35 3.93
CA GLY A 77 -20.93 10.50 4.95
C GLY A 77 -21.18 9.02 4.72
N GLY A 78 -20.46 8.19 5.42
CA GLY A 78 -20.70 6.76 5.49
C GLY A 78 -22.01 6.42 6.23
N ALA A 79 -22.32 5.14 6.33
CA ALA A 79 -23.53 4.66 6.97
C ALA A 79 -23.26 4.01 8.33
N VAL A 80 -24.06 4.35 9.32
CA VAL A 80 -24.13 3.64 10.60
C VAL A 80 -24.97 2.39 10.45
N GLY A 81 -24.48 1.26 10.95
CA GLY A 81 -25.15 -0.03 10.82
C GLY A 81 -24.94 -0.73 9.47
N ARG A 82 -23.97 -0.28 8.69
CA ARG A 82 -23.62 -0.86 7.40
C ARG A 82 -22.93 -2.22 7.53
N LEU A 83 -22.03 -2.38 8.47
CA LEU A 83 -21.24 -3.60 8.61
C LEU A 83 -22.11 -4.84 8.79
N GLY A 84 -21.93 -5.83 7.92
CA GLY A 84 -22.72 -7.04 7.90
C GLY A 84 -24.15 -6.85 7.37
N ASN A 85 -24.49 -5.71 6.82
CA ASN A 85 -25.81 -5.34 6.34
C ASN A 85 -25.79 -4.90 4.85
N GLU A 86 -24.85 -5.43 4.10
CA GLU A 86 -24.65 -5.17 2.68
C GLU A 86 -24.72 -6.46 1.87
N ASP A 87 -25.48 -6.40 0.81
CA ASP A 87 -25.73 -7.48 -0.15
C ASP A 87 -24.99 -7.23 -1.47
N ASP A 88 -23.80 -6.70 -1.37
CA ASP A 88 -22.96 -6.37 -2.51
C ASP A 88 -21.67 -7.18 -2.55
N THR A 89 -21.03 -7.14 -3.70
CA THR A 89 -19.63 -7.50 -3.85
C THR A 89 -18.85 -6.22 -4.07
N TYR A 90 -17.86 -5.96 -3.19
CA TYR A 90 -17.08 -4.73 -3.21
C TYR A 90 -15.62 -5.02 -2.89
N MET A 91 -14.72 -4.34 -3.58
CA MET A 91 -13.28 -4.44 -3.32
C MET A 91 -12.60 -3.07 -3.33
N GLU A 92 -11.55 -2.97 -2.56
CA GLU A 92 -10.57 -1.88 -2.61
C GLU A 92 -9.15 -2.45 -2.71
N ALA A 93 -8.35 -1.89 -3.59
CA ALA A 93 -6.94 -2.20 -3.72
C ALA A 93 -6.11 -0.93 -3.50
N ASN A 94 -5.25 -0.93 -2.51
CA ASN A 94 -4.33 0.15 -2.21
C ASN A 94 -2.91 -0.27 -2.60
N LEU A 95 -2.29 0.49 -3.45
CA LEU A 95 -0.91 0.36 -3.87
C LEU A 95 -0.13 1.56 -3.34
N LEU A 96 0.88 1.30 -2.54
CA LEU A 96 1.77 2.32 -2.00
C LEU A 96 3.20 2.07 -2.45
N LYS A 97 3.92 3.11 -2.75
CA LYS A 97 5.35 3.08 -3.00
C LYS A 97 6.01 4.18 -2.20
N THR A 98 6.84 3.80 -1.24
CA THR A 98 7.68 4.73 -0.47
C THR A 98 9.12 4.63 -0.94
N GLN A 99 9.78 5.75 -1.09
CA GLN A 99 11.20 5.87 -1.40
C GLN A 99 11.83 6.84 -0.41
N THR A 100 12.91 6.41 0.21
CA THR A 100 13.76 7.27 1.06
C THR A 100 14.97 7.69 0.25
N PHE A 101 15.38 8.94 0.40
CA PHE A 101 16.55 9.53 -0.25
C PHE A 101 17.74 9.59 0.72
N ASP A 102 18.93 9.80 0.18
CA ASP A 102 20.18 9.80 0.95
C ASP A 102 20.26 10.93 2.00
N ASP A 103 19.52 12.02 1.79
CA ASP A 103 19.40 13.15 2.71
C ASP A 103 18.41 12.92 3.85
N GLY A 104 17.77 11.74 3.91
CA GLY A 104 16.76 11.37 4.89
C GLY A 104 15.35 11.79 4.52
N SER A 105 15.16 12.58 3.48
CA SER A 105 13.81 12.87 2.96
C SER A 105 13.18 11.64 2.34
N TRP A 106 11.86 11.64 2.23
CA TRP A 106 11.13 10.52 1.64
C TRP A 106 9.99 11.01 0.75
N ALA A 107 9.65 10.20 -0.23
CA ALA A 107 8.46 10.38 -1.07
C ALA A 107 7.59 9.12 -1.02
N ARG A 108 6.28 9.32 -1.01
CA ARG A 108 5.28 8.24 -1.06
C ARG A 108 4.27 8.53 -2.15
N TYR A 109 3.94 7.50 -2.90
CA TYR A 109 2.85 7.52 -3.86
C TYR A 109 1.77 6.53 -3.41
N LYS A 110 0.51 6.95 -3.46
CA LYS A 110 -0.63 6.09 -3.19
C LYS A 110 -1.59 6.08 -4.36
N LEU A 111 -2.01 4.88 -4.75
CA LEU A 111 -3.13 4.65 -5.66
C LEU A 111 -4.13 3.74 -4.96
N MET A 112 -5.37 4.17 -4.86
CA MET A 112 -6.48 3.37 -4.39
C MET A 112 -7.51 3.21 -5.49
N LEU A 113 -7.74 1.98 -5.87
CA LEU A 113 -8.79 1.57 -6.81
C LEU A 113 -9.92 0.92 -6.02
N ALA A 114 -11.15 1.14 -6.43
CA ALA A 114 -12.29 0.44 -5.89
C ALA A 114 -13.27 0.06 -6.99
N ASP A 115 -13.91 -1.06 -6.81
CA ASP A 115 -14.99 -1.55 -7.65
C ASP A 115 -16.09 -2.16 -6.78
N GLY A 116 -17.33 -2.04 -7.22
CA GLY A 116 -18.48 -2.56 -6.50
C GLY A 116 -19.64 -2.87 -7.42
N VAL A 117 -20.30 -3.98 -7.17
CA VAL A 117 -21.51 -4.43 -7.85
C VAL A 117 -22.59 -4.73 -6.81
N GLU A 118 -23.79 -4.26 -7.05
CA GLU A 118 -24.92 -4.43 -6.12
C GLU A 118 -25.49 -5.85 -6.14
N THR A 119 -25.17 -6.67 -7.13
CA THR A 119 -25.71 -8.02 -7.26
C THR A 119 -24.75 -9.08 -6.76
N SER A 120 -25.24 -9.92 -5.85
CA SER A 120 -24.46 -10.98 -5.22
C SER A 120 -24.26 -12.24 -6.08
N ASN A 121 -25.02 -12.42 -7.17
CA ASN A 121 -25.10 -13.67 -7.93
C ASN A 121 -24.74 -13.53 -9.40
N ASP A 122 -24.15 -12.44 -9.83
CA ASP A 122 -23.90 -12.24 -11.25
C ASP A 122 -22.43 -12.52 -11.60
N TRP A 123 -22.22 -13.50 -12.47
CA TRP A 123 -20.95 -13.77 -13.13
C TRP A 123 -20.59 -12.70 -14.16
N THR A 124 -21.60 -12.11 -14.71
CA THR A 124 -21.48 -11.17 -15.82
C THR A 124 -21.90 -9.81 -15.34
N ALA A 125 -21.09 -9.21 -14.45
CA ALA A 125 -21.28 -7.80 -14.14
C ALA A 125 -21.27 -7.02 -15.46
N SER A 126 -22.44 -6.64 -15.92
CA SER A 126 -22.61 -5.79 -17.09
C SER A 126 -22.04 -4.40 -16.85
N ASP A 127 -21.88 -4.03 -15.57
CA ASP A 127 -21.43 -2.71 -15.15
C ASP A 127 -20.34 -2.83 -14.07
N SER A 128 -19.09 -2.70 -14.47
CA SER A 128 -17.98 -2.46 -13.55
C SER A 128 -17.86 -0.97 -13.27
N SER A 129 -17.87 -0.60 -12.02
CA SER A 129 -17.70 0.77 -11.53
C SER A 129 -16.29 1.04 -11.03
N LEU A 130 -15.28 0.42 -11.65
CA LEU A 130 -13.90 0.62 -11.28
C LEU A 130 -13.56 2.11 -11.32
N ASN A 131 -13.20 2.64 -10.16
CA ASN A 131 -12.80 4.04 -10.06
C ASN A 131 -11.54 4.24 -9.24
N THR A 132 -10.85 5.31 -9.53
CA THR A 132 -9.72 5.79 -8.74
C THR A 132 -10.24 6.60 -7.57
N ARG A 133 -10.25 5.98 -6.39
CA ARG A 133 -10.69 6.63 -5.14
C ARG A 133 -9.68 7.61 -4.63
N GLN A 134 -8.41 7.24 -4.62
CA GLN A 134 -7.31 8.09 -4.21
C GLN A 134 -6.15 7.94 -5.18
N VAL A 135 -5.49 9.03 -5.50
CA VAL A 135 -4.20 9.09 -6.19
C VAL A 135 -3.48 10.35 -5.76
N PHE A 136 -2.44 10.19 -4.96
CA PHE A 136 -1.69 11.32 -4.45
C PHE A 136 -0.22 10.98 -4.18
N ALA A 137 0.58 12.01 -4.08
CA ALA A 137 1.96 11.94 -3.64
C ALA A 137 2.16 12.71 -2.34
N GLU A 138 3.09 12.25 -1.53
CA GLU A 138 3.54 12.87 -0.29
C GLU A 138 5.06 13.00 -0.32
N ILE A 139 5.59 14.05 0.30
CA ILE A 139 7.02 14.25 0.51
C ILE A 139 7.21 14.76 1.93
N GLY A 140 8.06 14.10 2.70
CA GLY A 140 8.33 14.46 4.09
C GLY A 140 9.81 14.56 4.40
N ASP A 141 10.12 15.12 5.58
CA ASP A 141 11.47 15.31 6.11
C ASP A 141 12.40 16.03 5.14
N LEU A 142 11.89 17.04 4.42
CA LEU A 142 12.69 17.82 3.47
C LEU A 142 13.81 18.56 4.20
N ALA A 143 15.04 18.41 3.75
CA ALA A 143 16.21 19.07 4.33
C ALA A 143 16.14 20.62 4.30
N SER A 144 15.31 21.18 3.41
CA SER A 144 15.05 22.62 3.34
C SER A 144 14.06 23.13 4.39
N PHE A 145 13.35 22.22 5.08
CA PHE A 145 12.36 22.58 6.08
C PHE A 145 13.03 22.75 7.45
N SER A 146 12.54 23.74 8.21
CA SER A 146 13.08 24.07 9.53
C SER A 146 12.00 24.65 10.45
N GLY A 147 12.29 24.73 11.75
CA GLY A 147 11.35 25.22 12.75
C GLY A 147 10.07 24.40 12.75
N PRO A 148 8.89 25.05 12.76
CA PRO A 148 7.61 24.34 12.80
C PRO A 148 7.38 23.35 11.65
N PHE A 149 8.06 23.54 10.53
CA PHE A 149 7.90 22.72 9.33
C PHE A 149 8.91 21.57 9.24
N GLN A 150 9.86 21.45 10.14
CA GLN A 150 11.00 20.50 10.04
C GLN A 150 10.58 19.07 9.71
N HIS A 151 9.47 18.58 10.27
CA HIS A 151 8.95 17.24 10.05
C HIS A 151 7.59 17.24 9.36
N SER A 152 7.27 18.33 8.71
CA SER A 152 5.99 18.43 7.97
C SER A 152 6.04 17.61 6.70
N VAL A 153 4.86 17.20 6.27
CA VAL A 153 4.66 16.45 5.04
C VAL A 153 3.82 17.28 4.09
N LEU A 154 4.33 17.48 2.89
CA LEU A 154 3.57 18.04 1.77
C LEU A 154 2.85 16.93 1.05
N TRP A 155 1.64 17.20 0.59
CA TRP A 155 0.89 16.28 -0.25
C TRP A 155 0.20 17.00 -1.40
N ALA A 156 -0.02 16.28 -2.50
CA ALA A 156 -0.82 16.74 -3.62
C ALA A 156 -1.48 15.57 -4.34
N GLY A 157 -2.73 15.76 -4.76
CA GLY A 157 -3.50 14.78 -5.50
C GLY A 157 -4.93 14.65 -5.00
N LYS A 158 -5.56 13.52 -5.29
CA LYS A 158 -6.90 13.17 -4.82
C LYS A 158 -6.80 12.26 -3.61
N ARG A 159 -7.29 12.70 -2.45
CA ARG A 159 -7.25 11.88 -1.23
C ARG A 159 -8.52 11.99 -0.40
N PHE A 160 -8.69 11.03 0.49
CA PHE A 160 -9.61 11.09 1.61
C PHE A 160 -8.86 11.52 2.87
N ASP A 161 -9.41 12.44 3.61
CA ASP A 161 -8.92 12.84 4.93
C ASP A 161 -9.92 12.42 5.99
N ARG A 162 -10.16 11.10 6.05
CA ARG A 162 -11.11 10.48 6.96
C ARG A 162 -10.45 9.65 8.07
N ASP A 163 -9.16 9.40 7.96
CA ASP A 163 -8.44 8.49 8.86
C ASP A 163 -8.11 9.11 10.22
N ASN A 164 -8.53 10.36 10.45
CA ASN A 164 -8.27 11.08 11.70
C ASN A 164 -9.19 10.69 12.85
N PHE A 165 -10.24 9.90 12.59
CA PHE A 165 -11.20 9.45 13.60
C PHE A 165 -11.25 7.94 13.62
N ASP A 166 -10.52 7.35 14.55
CA ASP A 166 -10.49 5.91 14.78
C ASP A 166 -11.73 5.45 15.58
N ILE A 167 -12.91 5.58 14.98
CA ILE A 167 -14.17 5.14 15.55
C ILE A 167 -14.61 3.87 14.84
N HIS A 168 -14.05 2.74 15.18
CA HIS A 168 -14.24 1.46 14.51
C HIS A 168 -15.68 0.92 14.48
N TRP A 169 -16.55 1.34 15.38
CA TRP A 169 -17.93 0.90 15.43
C TRP A 169 -18.91 1.83 14.69
N LEU A 170 -18.43 2.99 14.24
CA LEU A 170 -19.15 3.89 13.36
C LEU A 170 -18.48 3.82 11.99
N ASP A 171 -19.07 3.07 11.07
CA ASP A 171 -18.66 3.08 9.67
C ASP A 171 -19.16 4.35 8.96
N SER A 172 -18.85 5.48 9.57
CA SER A 172 -19.30 6.79 9.14
C SER A 172 -18.31 7.86 9.58
N ASP A 173 -17.90 8.67 8.64
CA ASP A 173 -17.04 9.81 8.90
C ASP A 173 -17.91 10.99 9.36
N VAL A 174 -17.66 11.49 10.56
CA VAL A 174 -18.35 12.68 11.07
C VAL A 174 -17.84 13.93 10.36
N VAL A 175 -16.57 13.92 9.98
CA VAL A 175 -15.95 14.94 9.11
C VAL A 175 -15.29 14.21 7.97
N PHE A 176 -15.80 14.41 6.77
CA PHE A 176 -15.27 13.80 5.56
C PHE A 176 -14.75 14.86 4.61
N LEU A 177 -13.45 14.95 4.52
CA LEU A 177 -12.76 15.75 3.52
C LEU A 177 -12.26 14.81 2.42
N ALA A 178 -12.77 14.98 1.24
CA ALA A 178 -12.35 14.22 0.07
C ALA A 178 -12.32 15.14 -1.15
N GLY A 179 -11.26 15.01 -1.92
CA GLY A 179 -11.16 15.80 -3.14
C GLY A 179 -9.75 15.81 -3.71
N THR A 180 -9.60 16.62 -4.75
CA THR A 180 -8.31 16.89 -5.39
C THR A 180 -7.80 18.22 -4.88
N GLY A 181 -6.58 18.20 -4.35
CA GLY A 181 -5.97 19.39 -3.76
C GLY A 181 -4.52 19.14 -3.39
N GLY A 182 -4.05 19.90 -2.43
CA GLY A 182 -2.73 19.77 -1.85
C GLY A 182 -2.70 20.47 -0.50
N GLY A 183 -1.72 20.12 0.31
CA GLY A 183 -1.62 20.69 1.64
C GLY A 183 -0.33 20.34 2.33
N VAL A 184 -0.25 20.74 3.58
CA VAL A 184 0.82 20.41 4.51
C VAL A 184 0.23 19.92 5.80
N TYR A 185 0.74 18.82 6.34
CA TYR A 185 0.35 18.30 7.64
C TYR A 185 1.56 18.06 8.54
N ASP A 186 1.27 17.81 9.81
CA ASP A 186 2.27 17.69 10.87
C ASP A 186 3.09 18.96 11.12
N VAL A 187 2.54 20.14 10.86
CA VAL A 187 3.19 21.39 11.23
C VAL A 187 3.18 21.55 12.75
N GLN A 188 4.36 21.57 13.37
CA GLN A 188 4.51 21.62 14.83
C GLN A 188 4.28 23.04 15.37
N LEU A 189 3.16 23.28 16.02
CA LEU A 189 2.83 24.59 16.61
C LEU A 189 3.34 24.73 18.03
N ALA A 190 3.35 23.64 18.81
CA ALA A 190 3.87 23.56 20.18
C ALA A 190 4.19 22.09 20.49
N ASP A 191 4.79 21.79 21.64
CA ASP A 191 5.26 20.44 22.00
C ASP A 191 4.22 19.35 21.81
N SER A 192 2.93 19.64 22.04
CA SER A 192 1.83 18.68 21.91
C SER A 192 0.80 19.04 20.84
N TRP A 193 1.07 20.07 20.03
CA TRP A 193 0.11 20.57 19.05
C TRP A 193 0.68 20.56 17.65
N LYS A 194 -0.02 19.88 16.77
CA LYS A 194 0.26 19.88 15.34
C LYS A 194 -0.93 20.44 14.55
N ALA A 195 -0.67 21.09 13.45
CA ALA A 195 -1.67 21.60 12.53
C ALA A 195 -1.55 20.98 11.15
N ASN A 196 -2.69 20.78 10.53
CA ASN A 196 -2.82 20.33 9.14
C ASN A 196 -3.57 21.41 8.36
N PHE A 197 -3.07 21.68 7.17
CA PHE A 197 -3.65 22.65 6.23
C PHE A 197 -3.87 21.97 4.88
N SER A 198 -5.07 21.99 4.37
CA SER A 198 -5.47 21.37 3.11
C SER A 198 -6.59 22.15 2.41
#